data_f78632f790c60c88d45ad0b1358d2e03
#
_entry.id   f78632f790c60c88d45ad0b1358d2e03
#
_cell.length_a   1.000
_cell.length_b   1.000
_cell.length_c   1.000
_cell.angle_alpha   90.00
_cell.angle_beta   90.00
_cell.angle_gamma   90.00
#
_symmetry.space_group_name_H-M   'P 1'
#
loop_
_entity.id
_entity.type
_entity.pdbx_description
1 polymer ?
#
loop_
_entity_poly.entity_id
_entity_poly.type
_entity_poly.pdbx_seq_one_letter_code
_entity_poly.pdbx_strand_id
1 'polypeptide(L)'
;MVSKVRFHPDGTCLASCASDHKIKIFDCRSQRLLQHYDAHIDTVNSVSFHSNGNFLASASNDATVKIWDLRKGQIMYTIYGHEGPTNCAEFSPIGDFILTGGQDANIVIWKSNLNERCSEVLHGISAAKVDTEIFVTDKPLVKKLPTETKPRFQITKKKENTQPNQ
;
A
#
# COMPACT_ATOMS: atom_id res chain seq x y z
N MET A 1 0.29 14.47 14.23
CA MET A 1 0.82 13.14 14.66
C MET A 1 1.36 12.40 13.44
N VAL A 2 2.52 11.74 13.54
CA VAL A 2 3.05 10.89 12.46
C VAL A 2 2.32 9.54 12.53
N SER A 3 1.75 9.11 11.41
CA SER A 3 0.96 7.89 11.31
C SER A 3 1.83 6.69 10.93
N LYS A 4 2.74 6.86 9.97
CA LYS A 4 3.61 5.77 9.50
C LYS A 4 4.94 6.32 8.98
N VAL A 5 5.98 5.50 9.12
CA VAL A 5 7.32 5.74 8.55
C VAL A 5 7.77 4.49 7.82
N ARG A 6 8.41 4.65 6.66
CA ARG A 6 9.00 3.56 5.86
C ARG A 6 10.35 3.97 5.31
N PHE A 7 11.30 3.05 5.34
CA PHE A 7 12.57 3.23 4.63
C PHE A 7 12.43 2.97 3.14
N HIS A 8 13.14 3.74 2.36
CA HIS A 8 13.34 3.46 0.94
C HIS A 8 14.08 2.11 0.78
N PRO A 9 13.84 1.33 -0.29
CA PRO A 9 14.46 0.02 -0.48
C PRO A 9 15.98 0.00 -0.44
N ASP A 10 16.64 1.09 -0.84
CA ASP A 10 18.11 1.22 -0.78
C ASP A 10 18.65 1.71 0.57
N GLY A 11 17.76 2.04 1.52
CA GLY A 11 18.12 2.53 2.85
C GLY A 11 18.62 3.98 2.92
N THR A 12 18.67 4.72 1.81
CA THR A 12 19.23 6.09 1.78
C THR A 12 18.30 7.14 2.36
N CYS A 13 17.00 6.93 2.23
CA CYS A 13 15.98 7.87 2.72
C CYS A 13 14.80 7.16 3.38
N LEU A 14 13.95 7.92 4.03
CA LEU A 14 12.71 7.46 4.62
C LEU A 14 11.54 8.38 4.21
N ALA A 15 10.36 7.79 4.10
CA ALA A 15 9.11 8.52 3.95
C ALA A 15 8.33 8.48 5.27
N SER A 16 7.72 9.60 5.63
CA SER A 16 6.78 9.71 6.74
C SER A 16 5.46 10.30 6.27
N CYS A 17 4.36 9.84 6.85
CA CYS A 17 3.06 10.44 6.66
C CYS A 17 2.43 10.81 8.01
N ALA A 18 1.55 11.79 7.99
CA ALA A 18 1.04 12.37 9.22
C ALA A 18 -0.39 12.91 9.08
N SER A 19 -0.96 13.30 10.23
CA SER A 19 -2.28 13.93 10.33
C SER A 19 -2.31 15.38 9.80
N ASP A 20 -1.17 15.94 9.39
CA ASP A 20 -1.08 17.22 8.70
C ASP A 20 -1.33 17.10 7.19
N HIS A 21 -1.84 15.96 6.73
CA HIS A 21 -2.18 15.60 5.35
C HIS A 21 -0.97 15.51 4.41
N LYS A 22 0.26 15.59 4.98
CA LYS A 22 1.50 15.67 4.23
C LYS A 22 2.28 14.37 4.28
N ILE A 23 3.01 14.15 3.19
CA ILE A 23 4.04 13.13 3.10
C ILE A 23 5.38 13.85 2.99
N LYS A 24 6.36 13.41 3.77
CA LYS A 24 7.71 13.98 3.78
C LYS A 24 8.74 12.92 3.56
N ILE A 25 9.73 13.19 2.71
CA ILE A 25 10.86 12.31 2.46
C ILE A 25 12.12 12.96 3.00
N PHE A 26 12.83 12.24 3.84
CA PHE A 26 14.05 12.70 4.50
C PHE A 26 15.23 11.84 4.08
N ASP A 27 16.37 12.46 3.87
CA ASP A 27 17.66 11.80 3.75
C ASP A 27 18.12 11.30 5.13
N CYS A 28 18.40 10.00 5.24
CA CYS A 28 18.80 9.38 6.50
C CYS A 28 20.19 9.81 6.96
N ARG A 29 21.08 10.14 6.02
CA ARG A 29 22.47 10.51 6.31
C ARG A 29 22.62 11.97 6.73
N SER A 30 22.04 12.87 5.93
CA SER A 30 22.12 14.31 6.17
C SER A 30 21.01 14.85 7.10
N GLN A 31 19.99 14.02 7.38
CA GLN A 31 18.82 14.37 8.19
C GLN A 31 18.02 15.55 7.61
N ARG A 32 18.13 15.77 6.30
CA ARG A 32 17.46 16.88 5.59
C ARG A 32 16.18 16.40 4.94
N LEU A 33 15.21 17.30 4.89
CA LEU A 33 14.00 17.11 4.09
C LEU A 33 14.38 17.21 2.61
N LEU A 34 14.11 16.13 1.84
CA LEU A 34 14.34 16.06 0.41
C LEU A 34 13.12 16.53 -0.38
N GLN A 35 11.94 15.99 -0.03
CA GLN A 35 10.69 16.25 -0.73
C GLN A 35 9.53 16.30 0.26
N HIS A 36 8.49 17.06 -0.07
CA HIS A 36 7.22 17.01 0.63
C HIS A 36 6.08 17.03 -0.39
N TYR A 37 4.99 16.35 -0.04
CA TYR A 37 3.81 16.25 -0.87
C TYR A 37 2.58 16.68 -0.06
N ASP A 38 1.76 17.54 -0.64
CA ASP A 38 0.58 18.15 -0.04
C ASP A 38 -0.58 18.06 -1.02
N ALA A 39 -1.15 16.86 -1.15
CA ALA A 39 -2.22 16.62 -2.11
C ALA A 39 -3.34 15.70 -1.59
N HIS A 40 -3.21 15.17 -0.38
CA HIS A 40 -4.34 14.59 0.33
C HIS A 40 -5.12 15.69 1.06
N ILE A 41 -6.43 15.53 1.14
CA ILE A 41 -7.30 16.50 1.81
C ILE A 41 -7.62 16.11 3.26
N ASP A 42 -7.14 14.95 3.70
CA ASP A 42 -7.30 14.46 5.08
C ASP A 42 -6.04 13.68 5.50
N THR A 43 -6.03 13.19 6.73
CA THR A 43 -4.94 12.45 7.36
C THR A 43 -4.41 11.34 6.45
N VAL A 44 -3.08 11.32 6.27
CA VAL A 44 -2.41 10.23 5.57
C VAL A 44 -2.06 9.13 6.57
N ASN A 45 -2.67 7.97 6.40
CA ASN A 45 -2.57 6.85 7.32
C ASN A 45 -1.38 5.93 7.04
N SER A 46 -1.03 5.79 5.77
CA SER A 46 -0.04 4.81 5.34
C SER A 46 0.77 5.28 4.14
N VAL A 47 2.04 4.88 4.11
CA VAL A 47 2.94 5.04 2.98
C VAL A 47 3.72 3.73 2.76
N SER A 48 4.01 3.40 1.50
CA SER A 48 4.80 2.24 1.09
C SER A 48 5.61 2.56 -0.16
N PHE A 49 6.89 2.20 -0.17
CA PHE A 49 7.72 2.32 -1.36
C PHE A 49 7.53 1.12 -2.27
N HIS A 50 7.56 1.37 -3.56
CA HIS A 50 7.71 0.33 -4.57
C HIS A 50 9.12 -0.25 -4.51
N SER A 51 9.29 -1.54 -4.84
CA SER A 51 10.57 -2.26 -4.77
C SER A 51 11.70 -1.62 -5.58
N ASN A 52 11.39 -0.95 -6.70
CA ASN A 52 12.39 -0.25 -7.51
C ASN A 52 12.80 1.14 -6.96
N GLY A 53 12.19 1.60 -5.86
CA GLY A 53 12.46 2.88 -5.22
C GLY A 53 11.93 4.14 -5.93
N ASN A 54 11.39 4.02 -7.15
CA ASN A 54 10.97 5.21 -7.92
C ASN A 54 9.55 5.68 -7.60
N PHE A 55 8.74 4.84 -6.95
CA PHE A 55 7.34 5.15 -6.67
C PHE A 55 7.01 4.95 -5.18
N LEU A 56 6.04 5.72 -4.74
CA LEU A 56 5.48 5.65 -3.40
C LEU A 56 3.96 5.53 -3.51
N ALA A 57 3.35 4.67 -2.70
CA ALA A 57 1.90 4.64 -2.49
C ALA A 57 1.57 5.32 -1.16
N SER A 58 0.46 6.06 -1.11
CA SER A 58 -0.08 6.63 0.11
C SER A 58 -1.57 6.38 0.23
N ALA A 59 -2.05 6.07 1.44
CA ALA A 59 -3.46 5.89 1.76
C ALA A 59 -3.91 6.93 2.76
N SER A 60 -5.12 7.47 2.58
CA SER A 60 -5.64 8.57 3.38
C SER A 60 -7.10 8.37 3.81
N ASN A 61 -7.49 9.09 4.85
CA ASN A 61 -8.88 9.22 5.29
C ASN A 61 -9.78 9.85 4.22
N ASP A 62 -9.22 10.50 3.20
CA ASP A 62 -9.96 11.03 2.06
C ASP A 62 -10.50 9.94 1.09
N ALA A 63 -10.45 8.67 1.50
CA ALA A 63 -10.87 7.48 0.76
C ALA A 63 -10.05 7.21 -0.51
N THR A 64 -8.92 7.88 -0.69
CA THR A 64 -8.05 7.69 -1.86
C THR A 64 -6.73 7.02 -1.53
N VAL A 65 -6.19 6.34 -2.54
CA VAL A 65 -4.79 5.93 -2.58
C VAL A 65 -4.11 6.69 -3.71
N LYS A 66 -2.97 7.31 -3.43
CA LYS A 66 -2.21 8.05 -4.44
C LYS A 66 -0.88 7.37 -4.70
N ILE A 67 -0.51 7.31 -5.97
CA ILE A 67 0.79 6.81 -6.42
C ILE A 67 1.61 7.99 -6.90
N TRP A 68 2.82 8.09 -6.37
CA TRP A 68 3.74 9.20 -6.60
C TRP A 68 4.94 8.73 -7.42
N ASP A 69 5.33 9.50 -8.43
CA ASP A 69 6.63 9.37 -9.09
C ASP A 69 7.63 10.25 -8.33
N LEU A 70 8.54 9.62 -7.59
CA LEU A 70 9.51 10.32 -6.73
C LEU A 70 10.57 11.06 -7.53
N ARG A 71 10.86 10.63 -8.76
CA ARG A 71 11.83 11.28 -9.65
C ARG A 71 11.29 12.60 -10.20
N LYS A 72 9.97 12.63 -10.48
CA LYS A 72 9.30 13.81 -11.01
C LYS A 72 8.70 14.69 -9.91
N GLY A 73 8.57 14.13 -8.69
CA GLY A 73 7.96 14.83 -7.56
C GLY A 73 6.46 15.11 -7.72
N GLN A 74 5.74 14.26 -8.43
CA GLN A 74 4.32 14.48 -8.75
C GLN A 74 3.47 13.22 -8.58
N ILE A 75 2.13 13.44 -8.45
CA ILE A 75 1.16 12.36 -8.46
C ILE A 75 1.12 11.73 -9.85
N MET A 76 1.23 10.42 -9.91
CA MET A 76 1.03 9.65 -11.12
C MET A 76 -0.41 9.17 -11.25
N TYR A 77 -0.98 8.63 -10.17
CA TYR A 77 -2.34 8.11 -10.12
C TYR A 77 -3.03 8.46 -8.81
N THR A 78 -4.35 8.66 -8.90
CA THR A 78 -5.25 8.65 -7.74
C THR A 78 -6.24 7.50 -7.93
N ILE A 79 -6.25 6.58 -7.00
CA ILE A 79 -7.07 5.37 -7.02
C ILE A 79 -8.26 5.58 -6.09
N TYR A 80 -9.44 5.34 -6.61
CA TYR A 80 -10.71 5.37 -5.89
C TYR A 80 -11.26 3.96 -5.83
N GLY A 81 -11.64 3.45 -4.66
CA GLY A 81 -12.13 2.09 -4.56
C GLY A 81 -12.58 1.67 -3.16
N HIS A 82 -12.34 2.51 -2.16
CA HIS A 82 -12.90 2.35 -0.82
C HIS A 82 -14.07 3.29 -0.62
N GLU A 83 -15.11 2.83 0.09
CA GLU A 83 -16.31 3.63 0.41
C GLU A 83 -16.11 4.51 1.67
N GLY A 84 -14.88 4.62 2.16
CA GLY A 84 -14.52 5.40 3.34
C GLY A 84 -13.02 5.48 3.53
N PRO A 85 -12.55 5.95 4.69
CA PRO A 85 -11.14 6.09 5.00
C PRO A 85 -10.31 4.87 4.62
N THR A 86 -9.24 5.09 3.84
CA THR A 86 -8.28 4.05 3.51
C THR A 86 -7.18 4.03 4.57
N ASN A 87 -7.09 2.92 5.31
CA ASN A 87 -6.20 2.82 6.47
C ASN A 87 -4.78 2.36 6.11
N CYS A 88 -4.66 1.51 5.10
CA CYS A 88 -3.38 0.97 4.69
C CYS A 88 -3.25 0.83 3.18
N ALA A 89 -2.04 1.01 2.70
CA ALA A 89 -1.60 0.65 1.36
C ALA A 89 -0.19 0.09 1.46
N GLU A 90 0.04 -1.01 0.75
CA GLU A 90 1.35 -1.68 0.72
C GLU A 90 1.61 -2.25 -0.67
N PHE A 91 2.80 -2.04 -1.21
CA PHE A 91 3.25 -2.74 -2.40
C PHE A 91 3.63 -4.17 -2.09
N SER A 92 3.39 -5.08 -3.03
CA SER A 92 3.97 -6.43 -2.96
C SER A 92 5.51 -6.35 -3.05
N PRO A 93 6.25 -7.35 -2.54
CA PRO A 93 7.72 -7.32 -2.55
C PRO A 93 8.35 -7.16 -3.92
N ILE A 94 7.68 -7.65 -4.97
CA ILE A 94 8.14 -7.52 -6.38
C ILE A 94 7.62 -6.22 -7.01
N GLY A 95 6.56 -5.62 -6.45
CA GLY A 95 5.94 -4.40 -6.97
C GLY A 95 4.81 -4.62 -7.97
N ASP A 96 4.43 -5.87 -8.26
CA ASP A 96 3.39 -6.19 -9.25
C ASP A 96 1.97 -5.92 -8.76
N PHE A 97 1.80 -5.79 -7.45
CA PHE A 97 0.51 -5.55 -6.82
C PHE A 97 0.59 -4.46 -5.75
N ILE A 98 -0.54 -3.81 -5.55
CA ILE A 98 -0.79 -2.91 -4.41
C ILE A 98 -1.97 -3.49 -3.64
N LEU A 99 -1.81 -3.67 -2.34
CA LEU A 99 -2.89 -4.04 -1.43
C LEU A 99 -3.34 -2.81 -0.68
N THR A 100 -4.64 -2.63 -0.59
CA THR A 100 -5.24 -1.53 0.18
C THR A 100 -6.32 -2.06 1.10
N GLY A 101 -6.45 -1.47 2.27
CA GLY A 101 -7.48 -1.81 3.25
C GLY A 101 -8.13 -0.56 3.81
N GLY A 102 -9.45 -0.55 3.88
CA GLY A 102 -10.23 0.59 4.30
C GLY A 102 -11.09 0.33 5.54
N GLN A 103 -11.73 1.38 6.01
CA GLN A 103 -12.71 1.32 7.10
C GLN A 103 -14.02 0.64 6.66
N ASP A 104 -14.23 0.50 5.37
CA ASP A 104 -15.32 -0.28 4.75
C ASP A 104 -15.18 -1.80 4.93
N ALA A 105 -14.18 -2.23 5.74
CA ALA A 105 -13.84 -3.63 5.99
C ALA A 105 -13.45 -4.45 4.75
N ASN A 106 -13.12 -3.78 3.65
CA ASN A 106 -12.67 -4.40 2.41
C ASN A 106 -11.14 -4.38 2.30
N ILE A 107 -10.60 -5.43 1.67
CA ILE A 107 -9.23 -5.47 1.15
C ILE A 107 -9.34 -5.49 -0.37
N VAL A 108 -8.66 -4.55 -1.02
CA VAL A 108 -8.63 -4.48 -2.48
C VAL A 108 -7.20 -4.71 -2.96
N ILE A 109 -7.08 -5.53 -4.00
CA ILE A 109 -5.80 -5.85 -4.63
C ILE A 109 -5.81 -5.23 -6.03
N TRP A 110 -4.83 -4.38 -6.28
CA TRP A 110 -4.62 -3.67 -7.54
C TRP A 110 -3.42 -4.26 -8.26
N LYS A 111 -3.53 -4.52 -9.55
CA LYS A 111 -2.37 -4.88 -10.37
C LYS A 111 -1.59 -3.61 -10.69
N SER A 112 -0.28 -3.67 -10.52
CA SER A 112 0.64 -2.58 -10.80
C SER A 112 1.45 -2.89 -12.06
N ASN A 113 1.54 -1.95 -13.00
CA ASN A 113 2.39 -2.05 -14.19
C ASN A 113 3.61 -1.11 -14.09
N LEU A 114 3.98 -0.72 -12.87
CA LEU A 114 5.04 0.27 -12.65
C LEU A 114 6.44 -0.26 -13.02
N ASN A 115 6.65 -1.57 -12.97
CA ASN A 115 7.90 -2.22 -13.39
C ASN A 115 8.13 -2.09 -14.90
N GLU A 116 7.10 -2.29 -15.72
CA GLU A 116 7.15 -2.19 -17.18
C GLU A 116 7.49 -0.76 -17.62
N ARG A 117 6.89 0.24 -16.98
CA ARG A 117 7.17 1.65 -17.26
C ARG A 117 8.59 2.08 -16.93
N CYS A 118 9.24 1.48 -15.94
CA CYS A 118 10.65 1.73 -15.66
C CYS A 118 11.56 1.22 -16.78
N SER A 119 11.25 0.08 -17.38
CA SER A 119 12.05 -0.50 -18.46
C SER A 119 11.95 0.32 -19.76
N GLU A 120 10.78 0.87 -20.08
CA GLU A 120 10.57 1.73 -21.25
C GLU A 120 11.40 3.02 -21.20
N VAL A 121 11.52 3.64 -20.04
CA VAL A 121 12.33 4.86 -19.85
C VAL A 121 13.82 4.59 -19.99
N LEU A 122 14.28 3.39 -19.59
CA LEU A 122 15.69 3.01 -19.68
C LEU A 122 16.13 2.64 -21.12
N HIS A 123 15.19 2.28 -22.00
CA HIS A 123 15.47 1.88 -23.38
C HIS A 123 15.32 3.02 -24.41
N GLY A 124 15.09 4.27 -23.97
CA GLY A 124 15.14 5.45 -24.84
C GLY A 124 14.08 5.47 -25.96
N ILE A 125 12.98 4.74 -25.81
CA ILE A 125 11.88 4.77 -26.76
C ILE A 125 11.12 6.08 -26.54
N SER A 126 11.23 6.96 -27.54
CA SER A 126 10.56 8.25 -27.67
C SER A 126 9.09 8.14 -27.23
N ALA A 127 8.68 9.05 -26.35
CA ALA A 127 7.31 9.19 -25.87
C ALA A 127 6.38 9.61 -27.01
N ALA A 128 5.97 8.68 -27.85
CA ALA A 128 4.85 8.80 -28.74
C ALA A 128 3.60 8.33 -27.99
N LYS A 129 2.73 9.30 -27.65
CA LYS A 129 1.33 9.16 -27.23
C LYS A 129 1.05 7.87 -26.46
N VAL A 130 1.25 7.90 -25.15
CA VAL A 130 0.65 6.93 -24.26
C VAL A 130 -0.78 7.41 -24.01
N ASP A 131 -1.73 6.84 -24.73
CA ASP A 131 -3.12 6.89 -24.33
C ASP A 131 -3.20 6.34 -22.90
N THR A 132 -3.76 7.15 -22.02
CA THR A 132 -3.87 6.86 -20.58
C THR A 132 -4.99 5.84 -20.39
N GLU A 133 -4.82 4.63 -20.92
CA GLU A 133 -5.63 3.52 -20.46
C GLU A 133 -5.01 2.98 -19.17
N ILE A 134 -5.57 3.47 -18.08
CA ILE A 134 -5.44 2.83 -16.78
C ILE A 134 -6.11 1.47 -16.95
N PHE A 135 -5.34 0.40 -17.15
CA PHE A 135 -5.84 -0.93 -16.92
C PHE A 135 -5.98 -1.15 -15.40
N VAL A 136 -6.93 -0.41 -14.82
CA VAL A 136 -7.68 -0.92 -13.70
C VAL A 136 -8.44 -2.09 -14.31
N THR A 137 -8.05 -3.32 -13.99
CA THR A 137 -8.87 -4.47 -14.36
C THR A 137 -10.27 -4.16 -13.88
N ASP A 138 -11.25 -4.16 -14.79
CA ASP A 138 -12.65 -3.72 -14.61
C ASP A 138 -13.45 -4.45 -13.51
N LYS A 139 -12.79 -5.15 -12.64
CA LYS A 139 -13.37 -5.65 -11.38
C LYS A 139 -12.25 -5.76 -10.33
N PRO A 140 -12.31 -4.97 -9.25
CA PRO A 140 -11.53 -5.28 -8.06
C PRO A 140 -11.87 -6.72 -7.67
N LEU A 141 -10.84 -7.55 -7.46
CA LEU A 141 -11.01 -8.86 -6.82
C LEU A 141 -11.36 -8.60 -5.35
N VAL A 142 -12.60 -8.16 -5.11
CA VAL A 142 -13.14 -8.00 -3.77
C VAL A 142 -13.38 -9.40 -3.23
N LYS A 143 -12.41 -9.98 -2.59
CA LYS A 143 -12.67 -11.09 -1.67
C LYS A 143 -13.18 -10.49 -0.38
N LYS A 144 -14.52 -10.40 -0.25
CA LYS A 144 -15.15 -10.23 1.07
C LYS A 144 -14.68 -11.40 1.92
N LEU A 145 -13.93 -11.14 2.98
CA LEU A 145 -13.72 -12.14 4.00
C LEU A 145 -15.11 -12.55 4.53
N PRO A 146 -15.41 -13.86 4.65
CA PRO A 146 -16.64 -14.29 5.30
C PRO A 146 -16.63 -13.75 6.74
N THR A 147 -17.57 -12.87 7.03
CA THR A 147 -17.92 -12.56 8.40
C THR A 147 -18.47 -13.81 9.05
N GLU A 148 -17.80 -14.22 10.13
CA GLU A 148 -18.16 -15.30 11.04
C GLU A 148 -17.77 -16.73 10.66
N THR A 149 -16.63 -17.14 11.20
CA THR A 149 -16.55 -18.43 11.89
C THR A 149 -15.74 -18.23 13.17
N LYS A 150 -16.46 -18.23 14.30
CA LYS A 150 -15.84 -18.39 15.61
C LYS A 150 -14.98 -19.66 15.58
N PRO A 151 -13.71 -19.61 16.01
CA PRO A 151 -12.90 -20.83 16.10
C PRO A 151 -13.54 -21.77 17.13
N ARG A 152 -14.12 -22.86 16.64
CA ARG A 152 -14.65 -23.92 17.49
C ARG A 152 -13.48 -24.78 17.94
N PHE A 153 -12.81 -24.38 19.01
CA PHE A 153 -11.86 -25.23 19.69
C PHE A 153 -12.64 -26.40 20.31
N GLN A 154 -12.58 -27.59 19.71
CA GLN A 154 -12.98 -28.82 20.35
C GLN A 154 -11.85 -29.26 21.24
N ILE A 155 -12.03 -29.13 22.55
CA ILE A 155 -11.17 -29.75 23.55
C ILE A 155 -11.59 -31.23 23.60
N THR A 156 -10.81 -32.12 22.96
CA THR A 156 -10.94 -33.56 23.14
C THR A 156 -10.39 -33.92 24.52
N LYS A 157 -11.28 -34.15 25.48
CA LYS A 157 -10.92 -34.76 26.75
C LYS A 157 -10.50 -36.22 26.48
N LYS A 158 -9.22 -36.52 26.68
CA LYS A 158 -8.72 -37.88 26.78
C LYS A 158 -9.38 -38.56 27.99
N LYS A 159 -10.17 -39.63 27.78
CA LYS A 159 -10.64 -40.48 28.83
C LYS A 159 -9.47 -41.31 29.35
N GLU A 160 -9.07 -41.08 30.59
CA GLU A 160 -8.20 -42.01 31.32
C GLU A 160 -9.03 -43.26 31.66
N ASN A 161 -8.60 -44.41 31.13
CA ASN A 161 -9.09 -45.70 31.53
C ASN A 161 -8.40 -46.08 32.86
N THR A 162 -9.11 -45.96 33.96
CA THR A 162 -8.77 -46.61 35.21
C THR A 162 -9.43 -48.00 35.21
N GLN A 163 -8.62 -49.06 35.09
CA GLN A 163 -9.05 -50.41 35.39
C GLN A 163 -8.96 -50.66 36.90
N PRO A 164 -9.94 -51.28 37.52
CA PRO A 164 -9.82 -51.72 38.92
C PRO A 164 -9.09 -53.08 38.98
N ASN A 165 -8.01 -53.10 39.75
CA ASN A 165 -7.39 -54.35 40.18
C ASN A 165 -8.24 -55.03 41.30
N GLN A 166 -8.50 -56.30 41.08
CA GLN A 166 -8.83 -57.24 42.13
C GLN A 166 -7.56 -57.66 42.89
#